data_f9b7d0ab4f0140c0b097962fb7d3ef15
#
_entry.id   f9b7d0ab4f0140c0b097962fb7d3ef15
#
_cell.length_a   1.000
_cell.length_b   1.000
_cell.length_c   1.000
_cell.angle_alpha   90.00
_cell.angle_beta   90.00
_cell.angle_gamma   90.00
#
_symmetry.space_group_name_H-M   'P 1'
#
loop_
_entity.id
_entity.type
_entity.pdbx_description
1 polymer ?
#
loop_
_entity_poly.entity_id
_entity_poly.type
_entity_poly.pdbx_seq_one_letter_code
_entity_poly.pdbx_strand_id
1 'polypeptide(L)'
;MLAISFQSISKAYSSPKGPPGTTFLAVDNVSLGIEEGEFFGLLGPNGAGKTTMISMLAGLTRPSSGSASVLGHDVQKDFAAARRRLGVVPQELVFDPFFNVREALRIQSGYFGVKNNDAWIDELLESLGLADKADANMRQLSGGMKRRVLVAQALVHKPPVIVLDEPTAGVDVEL
;
A
#
# COMPACT_ATOMS: atom_id res chain seq x y z
N MET A 1 -4.82 19.87 -7.16
CA MET A 1 -5.23 19.56 -5.75
C MET A 1 -4.23 18.55 -5.19
N LEU A 2 -3.96 18.57 -3.87
CA LEU A 2 -3.02 17.58 -3.32
C LEU A 2 -3.66 16.18 -3.27
N ALA A 3 -3.01 15.22 -3.92
CA ALA A 3 -3.37 13.81 -3.84
C ALA A 3 -2.94 13.22 -2.49
N ILE A 4 -1.75 13.59 -2.01
CA ILE A 4 -1.23 13.21 -0.71
C ILE A 4 -0.73 14.46 0.00
N SER A 5 -1.02 14.59 1.29
CA SER A 5 -0.47 15.66 2.14
C SER A 5 -0.04 15.09 3.48
N PHE A 6 1.20 15.42 3.88
CA PHE A 6 1.72 15.26 5.24
C PHE A 6 1.94 16.65 5.83
N GLN A 7 1.51 16.87 7.07
CA GLN A 7 1.66 18.14 7.77
C GLN A 7 2.32 17.90 9.11
N SER A 8 3.60 18.30 9.22
CA SER A 8 4.43 18.17 10.43
C SER A 8 4.32 16.80 11.08
N ILE A 9 4.28 15.75 10.25
CA ILE A 9 4.02 14.39 10.73
C ILE A 9 5.27 13.82 11.40
N SER A 10 5.09 13.21 12.55
CA SER A 10 6.15 12.50 13.27
C SER A 10 5.68 11.14 13.76
N LYS A 11 6.62 10.21 13.86
CA LYS A 11 6.38 8.89 14.44
C LYS A 11 7.52 8.46 15.33
N ALA A 12 7.21 8.26 16.60
CA ALA A 12 8.09 7.66 17.60
C ALA A 12 7.67 6.22 17.86
N TYR A 13 8.64 5.34 18.02
CA TYR A 13 8.48 3.96 18.48
C TYR A 13 9.26 3.75 19.78
N SER A 14 8.79 2.84 20.61
CA SER A 14 9.55 2.38 21.76
C SER A 14 10.82 1.65 21.31
N SER A 15 11.96 1.97 21.89
CA SER A 15 13.21 1.30 21.56
C SER A 15 13.26 -0.09 22.21
N PRO A 16 13.39 -1.19 21.43
CA PRO A 16 13.50 -2.53 22.02
C PRO A 16 14.83 -2.78 22.72
N LYS A 17 15.85 -1.94 22.48
CA LYS A 17 17.23 -2.09 22.99
C LYS A 17 17.61 -1.07 24.06
N GLY A 18 16.69 -0.16 24.43
CA GLY A 18 16.95 0.87 25.43
C GLY A 18 16.27 0.58 26.78
N PRO A 19 16.59 1.36 27.83
CA PRO A 19 15.85 1.34 29.08
C PRO A 19 14.35 1.53 28.87
N PRO A 20 13.47 1.04 29.78
CA PRO A 20 12.03 1.27 29.68
C PRO A 20 11.71 2.76 29.50
N GLY A 21 10.89 3.09 28.49
CA GLY A 21 10.53 4.47 28.15
C GLY A 21 11.43 5.15 27.11
N THR A 22 12.50 4.51 26.65
CA THR A 22 13.32 5.04 25.56
C THR A 22 12.54 4.94 24.24
N THR A 23 12.47 6.05 23.50
CA THR A 23 11.84 6.11 22.17
C THR A 23 12.87 6.53 21.13
N PHE A 24 12.63 6.12 19.86
CA PHE A 24 13.35 6.67 18.72
C PHE A 24 12.34 7.23 17.70
N LEU A 25 12.73 8.30 17.04
CA LEU A 25 11.93 8.93 15.99
C LEU A 25 12.24 8.22 14.66
N ALA A 26 11.23 7.54 14.12
CA ALA A 26 11.31 6.92 12.79
C ALA A 26 10.98 7.95 11.68
N VAL A 27 10.14 8.93 12.01
CA VAL A 27 9.80 10.08 11.16
C VAL A 27 9.76 11.29 12.07
N ASP A 28 10.41 12.38 11.67
CA ASP A 28 10.52 13.59 12.47
C ASP A 28 10.08 14.84 11.68
N ASN A 29 8.95 15.41 12.06
CA ASN A 29 8.40 16.68 11.58
C ASN A 29 8.39 16.85 10.05
N VAL A 30 7.97 15.83 9.31
CA VAL A 30 7.95 15.84 7.86
C VAL A 30 6.69 16.53 7.36
N SER A 31 6.86 17.52 6.45
CA SER A 31 5.78 18.12 5.67
C SER A 31 6.05 17.90 4.18
N LEU A 32 5.10 17.31 3.46
CA LEU A 32 5.23 16.97 2.06
C LEU A 32 3.86 17.02 1.41
N GLY A 33 3.76 17.62 0.23
CA GLY A 33 2.59 17.59 -0.64
C GLY A 33 2.91 16.95 -1.98
N ILE A 34 2.03 16.09 -2.47
CA ILE A 34 2.11 15.46 -3.80
C ILE A 34 0.82 15.83 -4.53
N GLU A 35 0.93 16.35 -5.75
CA GLU A 35 -0.23 16.78 -6.52
C GLU A 35 -0.91 15.63 -7.28
N GLU A 36 -2.16 15.85 -7.66
CA GLU A 36 -2.86 14.91 -8.52
C GLU A 36 -2.18 14.82 -9.89
N GLY A 37 -2.04 13.59 -10.40
CA GLY A 37 -1.37 13.30 -11.67
C GLY A 37 0.16 13.32 -11.60
N GLU A 38 0.74 13.58 -10.42
CA GLU A 38 2.18 13.57 -10.24
C GLU A 38 2.72 12.13 -10.08
N PHE A 39 3.85 11.85 -10.74
CA PHE A 39 4.65 10.66 -10.48
C PHE A 39 5.79 11.01 -9.53
N PHE A 40 5.64 10.62 -8.27
CA PHE A 40 6.54 11.02 -7.18
C PHE A 40 7.38 9.84 -6.68
N GLY A 41 8.69 10.04 -6.57
CA GLY A 41 9.64 9.07 -6.03
C GLY A 41 10.13 9.44 -4.63
N LEU A 42 9.79 8.62 -3.62
CA LEU A 42 10.33 8.78 -2.26
C LEU A 42 11.60 7.95 -2.10
N LEU A 43 12.76 8.61 -2.17
CA LEU A 43 14.08 7.98 -2.12
C LEU A 43 14.75 8.21 -0.75
N GLY A 44 15.58 7.26 -0.35
CA GLY A 44 16.36 7.35 0.88
C GLY A 44 16.90 5.99 1.31
N PRO A 45 17.89 5.95 2.21
CA PRO A 45 18.47 4.71 2.71
C PRO A 45 17.46 3.87 3.49
N ASN A 46 17.82 2.60 3.76
CA ASN A 46 17.03 1.75 4.64
C ASN A 46 17.00 2.37 6.04
N GLY A 47 15.81 2.35 6.67
CA GLY A 47 15.60 3.00 7.96
C GLY A 47 15.30 4.51 7.90
N ALA A 48 15.26 5.13 6.72
CA ALA A 48 14.91 6.55 6.57
C ALA A 48 13.44 6.90 6.87
N GLY A 49 12.61 5.94 7.27
CA GLY A 49 11.20 6.17 7.61
C GLY A 49 10.22 6.07 6.45
N LYS A 50 10.65 5.71 5.23
CA LYS A 50 9.79 5.59 4.04
C LYS A 50 8.58 4.69 4.28
N THR A 51 8.80 3.43 4.65
CA THR A 51 7.74 2.46 4.97
C THR A 51 6.86 2.91 6.14
N THR A 52 7.43 3.63 7.12
CA THR A 52 6.66 4.22 8.21
C THR A 52 5.70 5.30 7.71
N MET A 53 6.15 6.17 6.80
CA MET A 53 5.30 7.18 6.18
C MET A 53 4.18 6.53 5.37
N ILE A 54 4.49 5.52 4.55
CA ILE A 54 3.50 4.74 3.78
C ILE A 54 2.50 4.06 4.73
N SER A 55 2.97 3.46 5.82
CA SER A 55 2.11 2.81 6.82
C SER A 55 1.17 3.80 7.53
N MET A 56 1.63 5.03 7.80
CA MET A 56 0.78 6.10 8.35
C MET A 56 -0.27 6.54 7.33
N LEU A 57 0.12 6.70 6.06
CA LEU A 57 -0.80 7.06 4.98
C LEU A 57 -1.87 5.98 4.76
N ALA A 58 -1.49 4.70 4.80
CA ALA A 58 -2.40 3.56 4.71
C ALA A 58 -3.31 3.38 5.95
N GLY A 59 -3.08 4.16 7.01
CA GLY A 59 -3.79 4.04 8.29
C GLY A 59 -3.47 2.75 9.06
N LEU A 60 -2.35 2.10 8.76
CA LEU A 60 -1.84 0.93 9.48
C LEU A 60 -1.13 1.33 10.79
N THR A 61 -0.55 2.52 10.80
CA THR A 61 0.17 3.07 11.95
C THR A 61 -0.34 4.50 12.22
N ARG A 62 -0.62 4.81 13.49
CA ARG A 62 -1.00 6.17 13.87
C ARG A 62 0.24 7.04 14.02
N PRO A 63 0.27 8.26 13.46
CA PRO A 63 1.32 9.23 13.77
C PRO A 63 1.35 9.58 15.26
N SER A 64 2.51 9.93 15.76
CA SER A 64 2.68 10.46 17.13
C SER A 64 2.27 11.93 17.20
N SER A 65 2.48 12.69 16.12
CA SER A 65 2.00 14.06 15.95
C SER A 65 1.83 14.39 14.46
N GLY A 66 1.20 15.52 14.17
CA GLY A 66 0.89 15.94 12.81
C GLY A 66 -0.29 15.19 12.19
N SER A 67 -0.46 15.32 10.89
CA SER A 67 -1.55 14.69 10.15
C SER A 67 -1.12 14.26 8.75
N ALA A 68 -1.88 13.32 8.17
CA ALA A 68 -1.77 12.94 6.77
C ALA A 68 -3.17 12.86 6.15
N SER A 69 -3.26 13.16 4.86
CA SER A 69 -4.51 13.06 4.12
C SER A 69 -4.28 12.52 2.70
N VAL A 70 -5.34 11.88 2.17
CA VAL A 70 -5.45 11.42 0.79
C VAL A 70 -6.64 12.12 0.15
N LEU A 71 -6.39 12.91 -0.90
CA LEU A 71 -7.40 13.72 -1.58
C LEU A 71 -8.28 14.49 -0.58
N GLY A 72 -7.64 15.16 0.39
CA GLY A 72 -8.29 15.96 1.43
C GLY A 72 -8.92 15.16 2.58
N HIS A 73 -8.95 13.81 2.54
CA HIS A 73 -9.48 12.98 3.62
C HIS A 73 -8.39 12.60 4.61
N ASP A 74 -8.55 13.01 5.87
CA ASP A 74 -7.62 12.69 6.94
C ASP A 74 -7.59 11.17 7.21
N VAL A 75 -6.38 10.59 7.23
CA VAL A 75 -6.20 9.13 7.35
C VAL A 75 -6.62 8.56 8.70
N GLN A 76 -6.85 9.38 9.71
CA GLN A 76 -7.33 8.95 11.03
C GLN A 76 -8.80 9.30 11.27
N LYS A 77 -9.22 10.53 10.94
CA LYS A 77 -10.56 11.05 11.22
C LYS A 77 -11.57 10.58 10.17
N ASP A 78 -11.15 10.48 8.91
CA ASP A 78 -11.97 10.06 7.77
C ASP A 78 -11.35 8.84 7.07
N PHE A 79 -10.92 7.87 7.88
CA PHE A 79 -10.13 6.72 7.43
C PHE A 79 -10.82 5.90 6.33
N ALA A 80 -12.13 5.78 6.36
CA ALA A 80 -12.86 4.99 5.37
C ALA A 80 -12.81 5.63 3.98
N ALA A 81 -12.97 6.96 3.91
CA ALA A 81 -12.88 7.70 2.67
C ALA A 81 -11.44 7.79 2.15
N ALA A 82 -10.47 8.00 3.04
CA ALA A 82 -9.04 7.99 2.69
C ALA A 82 -8.62 6.65 2.09
N ARG A 83 -8.95 5.52 2.74
CA ARG A 83 -8.60 4.17 2.26
C ARG A 83 -9.25 3.81 0.93
N ARG A 84 -10.48 4.23 0.68
CA ARG A 84 -11.13 4.00 -0.62
C ARG A 84 -10.45 4.70 -1.79
N ARG A 85 -9.65 5.72 -1.52
CA ARG A 85 -8.92 6.51 -2.51
C ARG A 85 -7.46 6.08 -2.68
N LEU A 86 -7.00 5.12 -1.87
CA LEU A 86 -5.60 4.71 -1.80
C LEU A 86 -5.45 3.21 -2.08
N GLY A 87 -4.67 2.87 -3.09
CA GLY A 87 -4.15 1.53 -3.30
C GLY A 87 -2.70 1.46 -2.79
N VAL A 88 -2.39 0.46 -1.99
CA VAL A 88 -1.02 0.27 -1.47
C VAL A 88 -0.53 -1.11 -1.83
N VAL A 89 0.62 -1.17 -2.48
CA VAL A 89 1.35 -2.42 -2.75
C VAL A 89 2.48 -2.50 -1.73
N PRO A 90 2.41 -3.43 -0.76
CA PRO A 90 3.42 -3.55 0.28
C PRO A 90 4.72 -4.15 -0.26
N GLN A 91 5.82 -3.92 0.46
CA GLN A 91 7.13 -4.51 0.17
C GLN A 91 7.08 -6.03 0.28
N GLU A 92 6.48 -6.56 1.36
CA GLU A 92 6.42 -8.00 1.62
C GLU A 92 5.32 -8.70 0.82
N LEU A 93 5.61 -9.94 0.36
CA LEU A 93 4.65 -10.79 -0.33
C LEU A 93 3.73 -11.48 0.70
N VAL A 94 2.73 -10.76 1.18
CA VAL A 94 1.71 -11.32 2.08
C VAL A 94 0.52 -11.80 1.26
N PHE A 95 0.17 -13.08 1.40
CA PHE A 95 -0.99 -13.66 0.72
C PHE A 95 -1.63 -14.75 1.58
N ASP A 96 -2.93 -14.94 1.40
CA ASP A 96 -3.66 -16.04 2.01
C ASP A 96 -3.49 -17.28 1.13
N PRO A 97 -2.94 -18.38 1.69
CA PRO A 97 -2.66 -19.59 0.92
C PRO A 97 -3.88 -20.45 0.62
N PHE A 98 -5.04 -20.13 1.14
CA PHE A 98 -6.27 -20.93 0.99
C PHE A 98 -7.10 -20.55 -0.23
N PHE A 99 -6.88 -19.34 -0.79
CA PHE A 99 -7.64 -18.84 -1.92
C PHE A 99 -6.88 -18.99 -3.24
N ASN A 100 -7.62 -19.08 -4.33
CA ASN A 100 -7.08 -18.83 -5.67
C ASN A 100 -7.00 -17.33 -5.94
N VAL A 101 -6.37 -16.95 -7.07
CA VAL A 101 -6.12 -15.55 -7.41
C VAL A 101 -7.43 -14.76 -7.52
N ARG A 102 -8.42 -15.29 -8.24
CA ARG A 102 -9.74 -14.65 -8.43
C ARG A 102 -10.49 -14.47 -7.12
N GLU A 103 -10.51 -15.50 -6.28
CA GLU A 103 -11.13 -15.43 -4.96
C GLU A 103 -10.48 -14.35 -4.09
N ALA A 104 -9.15 -14.29 -4.06
CA ALA A 104 -8.42 -13.27 -3.32
C ALA A 104 -8.79 -11.85 -3.78
N LEU A 105 -8.96 -11.62 -5.09
CA LEU A 105 -9.38 -10.32 -5.64
C LEU A 105 -10.85 -10.00 -5.32
N ARG A 106 -11.75 -11.00 -5.37
CA ARG A 106 -13.16 -10.81 -4.96
C ARG A 106 -13.29 -10.46 -3.49
N ILE A 107 -12.53 -11.13 -2.62
CA ILE A 107 -12.50 -10.85 -1.18
C ILE A 107 -11.97 -9.43 -0.95
N GLN A 108 -10.88 -9.06 -1.59
CA GLN A 108 -10.30 -7.71 -1.51
C GLN A 108 -11.30 -6.65 -1.98
N SER A 109 -11.99 -6.89 -3.09
CA SER A 109 -13.06 -6.02 -3.60
C SER A 109 -14.17 -5.83 -2.54
N GLY A 110 -14.56 -6.92 -1.87
CA GLY A 110 -15.55 -6.91 -0.80
C GLY A 110 -15.16 -6.06 0.40
N TYR A 111 -13.89 -6.02 0.78
CA TYR A 111 -13.41 -5.15 1.87
C TYR A 111 -13.60 -3.66 1.58
N PHE A 112 -13.60 -3.26 0.30
CA PHE A 112 -13.91 -1.89 -0.12
C PHE A 112 -15.39 -1.65 -0.41
N GLY A 113 -16.24 -2.68 -0.24
CA GLY A 113 -17.68 -2.60 -0.49
C GLY A 113 -18.05 -2.59 -1.99
N VAL A 114 -17.13 -2.97 -2.87
CA VAL A 114 -17.38 -3.06 -4.31
C VAL A 114 -18.02 -4.41 -4.61
N LYS A 115 -19.25 -4.38 -5.15
CA LYS A 115 -20.02 -5.57 -5.52
C LYS A 115 -19.97 -5.79 -7.04
N ASN A 116 -20.14 -7.05 -7.47
CA ASN A 116 -20.22 -7.42 -8.90
C ASN A 116 -19.02 -6.90 -9.73
N ASN A 117 -17.81 -7.09 -9.20
CA ASN A 117 -16.58 -6.52 -9.73
C ASN A 117 -15.84 -7.47 -10.70
N ASP A 118 -16.47 -8.56 -11.13
CA ASP A 118 -15.79 -9.61 -11.90
C ASP A 118 -15.24 -9.11 -13.23
N ALA A 119 -15.97 -8.26 -13.95
CA ALA A 119 -15.51 -7.69 -15.20
C ALA A 119 -14.20 -6.88 -15.03
N TRP A 120 -14.08 -6.09 -13.94
CA TRP A 120 -12.86 -5.35 -13.66
C TRP A 120 -11.73 -6.28 -13.19
N ILE A 121 -12.06 -7.31 -12.41
CA ILE A 121 -11.08 -8.34 -12.00
C ILE A 121 -10.52 -9.06 -13.24
N ASP A 122 -11.36 -9.40 -14.21
CA ASP A 122 -10.90 -10.02 -15.45
C ASP A 122 -9.97 -9.10 -16.24
N GLU A 123 -10.31 -7.82 -16.37
CA GLU A 123 -9.47 -6.81 -17.03
C GLU A 123 -8.11 -6.66 -16.32
N LEU A 124 -8.09 -6.64 -14.99
CA LEU A 124 -6.85 -6.60 -14.20
C LEU A 124 -6.00 -7.84 -14.41
N LEU A 125 -6.60 -9.02 -14.37
CA LEU A 125 -5.90 -10.29 -14.59
C LEU A 125 -5.28 -10.36 -15.98
N GLU A 126 -5.99 -9.90 -16.98
CA GLU A 126 -5.51 -9.86 -18.36
C GLU A 126 -4.35 -8.85 -18.50
N SER A 127 -4.54 -7.62 -18.01
CA SER A 127 -3.53 -6.55 -18.07
C SER A 127 -2.23 -6.90 -17.33
N LEU A 128 -2.33 -7.69 -16.28
CA LEU A 128 -1.17 -8.12 -15.48
C LEU A 128 -0.61 -9.49 -15.92
N GLY A 129 -1.13 -10.09 -17.00
CA GLY A 129 -0.67 -11.39 -17.49
C GLY A 129 -0.89 -12.52 -16.48
N LEU A 130 -2.06 -12.53 -15.84
CA LEU A 130 -2.48 -13.50 -14.84
C LEU A 130 -3.78 -14.23 -15.22
N ALA A 131 -4.33 -14.00 -16.42
CA ALA A 131 -5.61 -14.56 -16.84
C ALA A 131 -5.62 -16.09 -16.79
N ASP A 132 -4.55 -16.74 -17.25
CA ASP A 132 -4.34 -18.19 -17.22
C ASP A 132 -4.10 -18.76 -15.80
N LYS A 133 -3.90 -17.89 -14.81
CA LYS A 133 -3.66 -18.22 -13.41
C LYS A 133 -4.82 -17.81 -12.49
N ALA A 134 -5.93 -17.34 -13.04
CA ALA A 134 -7.07 -16.84 -12.26
C ALA A 134 -7.56 -17.84 -11.21
N ASP A 135 -7.61 -19.12 -11.57
CA ASP A 135 -8.07 -20.22 -10.70
C ASP A 135 -6.92 -20.96 -10.01
N ALA A 136 -5.66 -20.54 -10.21
CA ALA A 136 -4.51 -21.13 -9.56
C ALA A 136 -4.44 -20.71 -8.09
N ASN A 137 -4.05 -21.64 -7.20
CA ASN A 137 -3.80 -21.30 -5.81
C ASN A 137 -2.57 -20.39 -5.68
N MET A 138 -2.63 -19.44 -4.76
CA MET A 138 -1.55 -18.48 -4.52
C MET A 138 -0.18 -19.13 -4.24
N ARG A 139 -0.16 -20.34 -3.67
CA ARG A 139 1.08 -21.08 -3.41
C ARG A 139 1.81 -21.53 -4.68
N GLN A 140 1.07 -21.75 -5.75
CA GLN A 140 1.59 -22.27 -7.03
C GLN A 140 2.22 -21.17 -7.90
N LEU A 141 2.08 -19.90 -7.51
CA LEU A 141 2.58 -18.77 -8.24
C LEU A 141 4.06 -18.52 -7.95
N SER A 142 4.80 -18.08 -8.97
CA SER A 142 6.15 -17.54 -8.80
C SER A 142 6.13 -16.24 -7.97
N GLY A 143 7.28 -15.82 -7.46
CA GLY A 143 7.41 -14.55 -6.72
C GLY A 143 6.92 -13.35 -7.53
N GLY A 144 7.30 -13.26 -8.80
CA GLY A 144 6.84 -12.21 -9.71
C GLY A 144 5.33 -12.24 -9.97
N MET A 145 4.73 -13.44 -10.09
CA MET A 145 3.27 -13.58 -10.21
C MET A 145 2.56 -13.12 -8.93
N LYS A 146 3.05 -13.51 -7.76
CA LYS A 146 2.52 -13.04 -6.46
C LYS A 146 2.59 -11.52 -6.35
N ARG A 147 3.70 -10.91 -6.79
CA ARG A 147 3.83 -9.45 -6.82
C ARG A 147 2.75 -8.80 -7.70
N ARG A 148 2.49 -9.35 -8.89
CA ARG A 148 1.43 -8.86 -9.78
C ARG A 148 0.04 -9.04 -9.18
N VAL A 149 -0.22 -10.10 -8.40
CA VAL A 149 -1.48 -10.25 -7.66
C VAL A 149 -1.63 -9.18 -6.58
N LEU A 150 -0.57 -8.81 -5.84
CA LEU A 150 -0.61 -7.70 -4.89
C LEU A 150 -0.92 -6.36 -5.58
N VAL A 151 -0.39 -6.14 -6.77
CA VAL A 151 -0.74 -4.97 -7.59
C VAL A 151 -2.22 -5.01 -7.97
N ALA A 152 -2.74 -6.15 -8.43
CA ALA A 152 -4.16 -6.32 -8.72
C ALA A 152 -5.05 -6.04 -7.50
N GLN A 153 -4.65 -6.52 -6.31
CA GLN A 153 -5.37 -6.25 -5.06
C GLN A 153 -5.40 -4.76 -4.72
N ALA A 154 -4.30 -4.04 -4.94
CA ALA A 154 -4.25 -2.60 -4.71
C ALA A 154 -5.14 -1.82 -5.69
N LEU A 155 -5.37 -2.34 -6.89
CA LEU A 155 -6.16 -1.72 -7.97
C LEU A 155 -7.63 -2.13 -7.99
N VAL A 156 -8.02 -3.18 -7.27
CA VAL A 156 -9.34 -3.82 -7.40
C VAL A 156 -10.52 -2.88 -7.12
N HIS A 157 -10.33 -1.87 -6.30
CA HIS A 157 -11.36 -0.87 -5.96
C HIS A 157 -11.20 0.44 -6.74
N LYS A 158 -10.36 0.47 -7.79
CA LYS A 158 -10.10 1.62 -8.68
C LYS A 158 -9.67 2.88 -7.91
N PRO A 159 -8.66 2.81 -7.05
CA PRO A 159 -8.23 3.99 -6.29
C PRO A 159 -7.59 5.03 -7.22
N PRO A 160 -7.85 6.34 -7.01
CA PRO A 160 -7.18 7.39 -7.76
C PRO A 160 -5.71 7.62 -7.36
N VAL A 161 -5.28 7.12 -6.20
CA VAL A 161 -3.90 7.24 -5.70
C VAL A 161 -3.34 5.85 -5.45
N ILE A 162 -2.14 5.60 -5.97
CA ILE A 162 -1.43 4.32 -5.79
C ILE A 162 -0.06 4.59 -5.17
N VAL A 163 0.28 3.81 -4.16
CA VAL A 163 1.58 3.83 -3.50
C VAL A 163 2.22 2.45 -3.59
N LEU A 164 3.45 2.42 -4.07
CA LEU A 164 4.26 1.21 -4.17
C LEU A 164 5.41 1.30 -3.16
N ASP A 165 5.49 0.37 -2.21
CA ASP A 165 6.61 0.29 -1.27
C ASP A 165 7.65 -0.67 -1.81
N GLU A 166 8.82 -0.14 -2.20
CA GLU A 166 9.95 -0.88 -2.81
C GLU A 166 9.51 -1.81 -3.97
N PRO A 167 8.96 -1.29 -5.08
CA PRO A 167 8.33 -2.09 -6.13
C PRO A 167 9.30 -3.04 -6.83
N THR A 168 10.60 -2.78 -6.78
CA THR A 168 11.67 -3.59 -7.39
C THR A 168 12.27 -4.62 -6.43
N ALA A 169 11.85 -4.68 -5.18
CA ALA A 169 12.34 -5.67 -4.23
C ALA A 169 12.03 -7.10 -4.73
N GLY A 170 13.08 -7.90 -4.95
CA GLY A 170 12.97 -9.27 -5.44
C GLY A 170 12.75 -9.42 -6.95
N VAL A 171 12.93 -8.35 -7.73
CA VAL A 171 13.09 -8.42 -9.18
C VAL A 171 14.58 -8.51 -9.48
N ASP A 172 15.03 -9.64 -10.03
CA ASP A 172 16.39 -9.75 -10.60
C ASP A 172 16.46 -8.76 -11.75
N VAL A 173 17.20 -7.69 -11.56
CA VAL A 173 17.59 -6.80 -12.64
C VAL A 173 18.79 -7.47 -13.30
N GLU A 174 18.52 -8.27 -14.32
CA GLU A 174 19.59 -8.66 -15.26
C GLU A 174 20.05 -7.36 -15.94
N LEU A 175 21.27 -6.93 -15.61
CA LEU A 175 22.02 -5.86 -16.27
C LEU A 175 22.65 -6.36 -17.55
#